data_b09bc8fb090cdcbea8a60110b7f060d3
#
_entry.id   b09bc8fb090cdcbea8a60110b7f060d3
#
_cell.length_a   1.000
_cell.length_b   1.000
_cell.length_c   1.000
_cell.angle_alpha   90.00
_cell.angle_beta   90.00
_cell.angle_gamma   90.00
#
_symmetry.space_group_name_H-M   'P 1'
#
loop_
_entity.id
_entity.type
_entity.pdbx_description
1 polymer ?
#
loop_
_entity_poly.entity_id
_entity_poly.type
_entity_poly.pdbx_seq_one_letter_code
_entity_poly.pdbx_strand_id
1 'polypeptide(L)'
;SGKSFEQLAEAARTDWNSELEHFEIEGTPDQKAMFYTSLYHTMINPSVYMDVDGSYRGLDHNIHRAEGFTNYTIFSLWDTYRAEHPFLNLVKPGRNADMVESMIKHEQQSVHGMLPIWSLMGNENWCMSGYHAVSVLADAITKGVFSNVDEALAAMVSTSTVPYYEGIADYMKLGYI
;
A
#
# COMPACT_ATOMS: atom_id res chain seq x y z
N SER A 1 22.52 -8.82 -17.32
CA SER A 1 23.16 -7.49 -17.40
C SER A 1 24.66 -7.68 -17.28
N GLY A 2 25.47 -7.06 -18.17
CA GLY A 2 26.96 -7.16 -18.14
C GLY A 2 27.59 -6.21 -17.09
N LYS A 3 26.88 -5.85 -16.01
CA LYS A 3 27.38 -4.96 -14.95
C LYS A 3 28.19 -5.76 -13.92
N SER A 4 29.30 -5.18 -13.43
CA SER A 4 30.06 -5.73 -12.31
C SER A 4 29.30 -5.53 -10.99
N PHE A 5 29.75 -6.21 -9.92
CA PHE A 5 29.18 -6.04 -8.59
C PHE A 5 29.25 -4.57 -8.11
N GLU A 6 30.38 -3.92 -8.32
CA GLU A 6 30.61 -2.52 -7.93
C GLU A 6 29.66 -1.58 -8.68
N GLN A 7 29.42 -1.84 -9.98
CA GLN A 7 28.46 -1.06 -10.78
C GLN A 7 27.02 -1.26 -10.30
N LEU A 8 26.66 -2.45 -9.86
CA LEU A 8 25.32 -2.71 -9.28
C LEU A 8 25.17 -2.06 -7.91
N ALA A 9 26.19 -2.15 -7.05
CA ALA A 9 26.20 -1.53 -5.74
C ALA A 9 26.10 0.01 -5.84
N GLU A 10 26.83 0.61 -6.79
CA GLU A 10 26.78 2.06 -6.99
C GLU A 10 25.43 2.51 -7.57
N ALA A 11 24.84 1.73 -8.48
CA ALA A 11 23.49 2.01 -8.99
C ALA A 11 22.46 1.98 -7.85
N ALA A 12 22.48 0.94 -7.02
CA ALA A 12 21.57 0.85 -5.85
C ALA A 12 21.76 2.00 -4.86
N ARG A 13 23.02 2.43 -4.62
CA ARG A 13 23.31 3.59 -3.79
C ARG A 13 22.73 4.88 -4.38
N THR A 14 22.88 5.06 -5.69
CA THR A 14 22.33 6.22 -6.40
C THR A 14 20.81 6.25 -6.31
N ASP A 15 20.15 5.11 -6.55
CA ASP A 15 18.70 4.99 -6.48
C ASP A 15 18.19 5.32 -5.08
N TRP A 16 18.80 4.77 -4.01
CA TRP A 16 18.41 5.08 -2.63
C TRP A 16 18.69 6.52 -2.25
N ASN A 17 19.81 7.10 -2.67
CA ASN A 17 20.09 8.51 -2.41
C ASN A 17 19.04 9.40 -3.06
N SER A 18 18.64 9.13 -4.31
CA SER A 18 17.61 9.90 -5.00
C SER A 18 16.23 9.81 -4.31
N GLU A 19 15.93 8.69 -3.65
CA GLU A 19 14.71 8.54 -2.86
C GLU A 19 14.74 9.33 -1.54
N LEU A 20 15.90 9.37 -0.88
CA LEU A 20 16.07 9.98 0.45
C LEU A 20 16.35 11.48 0.40
N GLU A 21 16.96 12.00 -0.68
CA GLU A 21 17.35 13.41 -0.81
C GLU A 21 16.18 14.39 -0.99
N HIS A 22 14.93 13.87 -1.08
CA HIS A 22 13.74 14.71 -1.11
C HIS A 22 13.56 15.55 0.15
N PHE A 23 14.27 15.20 1.22
CA PHE A 23 14.27 15.91 2.48
C PHE A 23 15.68 16.35 2.85
N GLU A 24 15.82 17.63 3.10
CA GLU A 24 17.03 18.18 3.73
C GLU A 24 16.69 18.64 5.15
N ILE A 25 17.41 18.12 6.13
CA ILE A 25 17.21 18.47 7.54
C ILE A 25 18.48 19.03 8.17
N GLU A 26 18.30 19.96 9.09
CA GLU A 26 19.36 20.44 9.97
C GLU A 26 19.31 19.69 11.31
N GLY A 27 20.46 19.37 11.87
CA GLY A 27 20.55 18.66 13.15
C GLY A 27 21.93 18.04 13.39
N THR A 28 22.09 17.43 14.56
CA THR A 28 23.30 16.66 14.90
C THR A 28 23.41 15.41 13.99
N PRO A 29 24.62 14.82 13.87
CA PRO A 29 24.79 13.58 13.11
C PRO A 29 23.80 12.47 13.53
N ASP A 30 23.56 12.30 14.83
CA ASP A 30 22.64 11.29 15.35
C ASP A 30 21.19 11.59 14.96
N GLN A 31 20.76 12.85 15.01
CA GLN A 31 19.42 13.25 14.57
C GLN A 31 19.22 12.99 13.08
N LYS A 32 20.23 13.32 12.26
CA LYS A 32 20.19 13.02 10.82
C LYS A 32 20.15 11.52 10.56
N ALA A 33 20.96 10.73 11.27
CA ALA A 33 20.95 9.28 11.14
C ALA A 33 19.58 8.68 11.50
N MET A 34 18.97 9.10 12.61
CA MET A 34 17.63 8.67 13.01
C MET A 34 16.57 9.03 11.97
N PHE A 35 16.57 10.26 11.47
CA PHE A 35 15.62 10.72 10.48
C PHE A 35 15.69 9.92 9.18
N TYR A 36 16.88 9.84 8.58
CA TYR A 36 17.04 9.14 7.29
C TYR A 36 16.86 7.63 7.43
N THR A 37 17.20 7.03 8.57
CA THR A 37 16.89 5.62 8.83
C THR A 37 15.39 5.39 8.93
N SER A 38 14.66 6.27 9.60
CA SER A 38 13.21 6.19 9.70
C SER A 38 12.55 6.39 8.32
N LEU A 39 13.02 7.37 7.55
CA LEU A 39 12.56 7.61 6.19
C LEU A 39 12.81 6.39 5.28
N TYR A 40 14.01 5.79 5.36
CA TYR A 40 14.32 4.55 4.65
C TYR A 40 13.35 3.42 5.01
N HIS A 41 13.02 3.25 6.29
CA HIS A 41 12.09 2.21 6.73
C HIS A 41 10.69 2.37 6.14
N THR A 42 10.20 3.60 5.96
CA THR A 42 8.88 3.85 5.32
C THR A 42 8.85 3.47 3.83
N MET A 43 9.98 3.17 3.23
CA MET A 43 10.10 2.82 1.80
C MET A 43 10.39 1.33 1.55
N ILE A 44 10.54 0.52 2.61
CA ILE A 44 10.82 -0.92 2.49
C ILE A 44 9.53 -1.69 2.19
N ASN A 45 8.45 -1.34 2.87
CA ASN A 45 7.13 -1.93 2.68
C ASN A 45 6.08 -0.78 2.62
N PRO A 46 4.98 -0.98 1.89
CA PRO A 46 4.64 -2.09 0.99
C PRO A 46 5.67 -2.29 -0.13
N SER A 47 5.87 -3.54 -0.52
CA SER A 47 6.86 -3.95 -1.52
C SER A 47 6.23 -4.12 -2.90
N VAL A 48 6.99 -3.85 -3.95
CA VAL A 48 6.58 -4.16 -5.33
C VAL A 48 6.36 -5.66 -5.48
N TYR A 49 5.22 -6.03 -6.04
CA TYR A 49 4.81 -7.41 -6.26
C TYR A 49 4.31 -7.60 -7.69
N MET A 50 5.22 -7.54 -8.61
CA MET A 50 5.02 -7.85 -10.02
C MET A 50 6.36 -8.12 -10.68
N ASP A 51 6.34 -8.84 -11.79
CA ASP A 51 7.49 -9.04 -12.66
C ASP A 51 7.76 -7.80 -13.53
N VAL A 52 8.89 -7.79 -14.24
CA VAL A 52 9.32 -6.66 -15.08
C VAL A 52 8.37 -6.38 -16.25
N ASP A 53 7.54 -7.34 -16.64
CA ASP A 53 6.52 -7.20 -17.68
C ASP A 53 5.16 -6.75 -17.11
N GLY A 54 5.08 -6.50 -15.79
CA GLY A 54 3.88 -6.12 -15.07
C GLY A 54 3.00 -7.29 -14.60
N SER A 55 3.42 -8.54 -14.83
CA SER A 55 2.64 -9.72 -14.42
C SER A 55 2.73 -9.94 -12.91
N TYR A 56 1.61 -10.25 -12.27
CA TYR A 56 1.55 -10.61 -10.84
C TYR A 56 0.46 -11.65 -10.58
N ARG A 57 0.56 -12.37 -9.48
CA ARG A 57 -0.45 -13.31 -9.03
C ARG A 57 -1.46 -12.62 -8.12
N GLY A 58 -2.73 -12.62 -8.53
CA GLY A 58 -3.84 -12.08 -7.72
C GLY A 58 -4.26 -13.02 -6.58
N LEU A 59 -5.21 -12.55 -5.75
CA LEU A 59 -5.78 -13.34 -4.66
C LEU A 59 -6.67 -14.48 -5.16
N ASP A 60 -7.18 -14.40 -6.36
CA ASP A 60 -7.86 -15.47 -7.09
C ASP A 60 -6.92 -16.55 -7.62
N HIS A 61 -5.61 -16.40 -7.35
CA HIS A 61 -4.53 -17.27 -7.80
C HIS A 61 -4.27 -17.26 -9.31
N ASN A 62 -4.92 -16.39 -10.07
CA ASN A 62 -4.66 -16.18 -11.48
C ASN A 62 -3.51 -15.19 -11.70
N ILE A 63 -2.94 -15.23 -12.89
CA ILE A 63 -1.96 -14.22 -13.30
C ILE A 63 -2.70 -13.05 -13.93
N HIS A 64 -2.48 -11.88 -13.37
CA HIS A 64 -2.97 -10.58 -13.84
C HIS A 64 -1.81 -9.74 -14.37
N ARG A 65 -2.13 -8.60 -14.94
CA ARG A 65 -1.15 -7.63 -15.38
C ARG A 65 -1.49 -6.24 -14.86
N ALA A 66 -0.52 -5.60 -14.22
CA ALA A 66 -0.63 -4.21 -13.80
C ALA A 66 -0.44 -3.31 -15.03
N GLU A 67 -1.53 -2.64 -15.45
CA GLU A 67 -1.52 -1.73 -16.59
C GLU A 67 -1.66 -0.30 -16.09
N GLY A 68 -0.59 0.48 -16.23
CA GLY A 68 -0.57 1.89 -15.82
C GLY A 68 -0.34 2.14 -14.33
N PHE A 69 -0.06 1.12 -13.53
CA PHE A 69 0.30 1.24 -12.12
C PHE A 69 1.35 0.19 -11.73
N THR A 70 1.99 0.40 -10.59
CA THR A 70 2.87 -0.58 -9.95
C THR A 70 2.09 -1.35 -8.90
N ASN A 71 2.05 -2.70 -9.02
CA ASN A 71 1.35 -3.51 -8.04
C ASN A 71 2.21 -3.75 -6.79
N TYR A 72 1.59 -3.56 -5.63
CA TYR A 72 2.22 -3.68 -4.31
C TYR A 72 1.60 -4.78 -3.47
N THR A 73 2.37 -5.26 -2.49
CA THR A 73 1.94 -6.23 -1.46
C THR A 73 2.56 -5.88 -0.11
N ILE A 74 2.25 -6.68 0.92
CA ILE A 74 2.65 -6.48 2.32
C ILE A 74 1.99 -5.21 2.87
N PHE A 75 0.66 -5.25 2.87
CA PHE A 75 -0.15 -4.20 3.46
C PHE A 75 -0.49 -4.54 4.91
N SER A 76 0.24 -3.97 5.86
CA SER A 76 -0.08 -4.01 7.29
C SER A 76 -0.90 -2.77 7.67
N LEU A 77 -2.17 -2.73 7.28
CA LEU A 77 -2.94 -1.50 7.28
C LEU A 77 -3.30 -0.98 8.67
N TRP A 78 -3.39 -1.87 9.67
CA TRP A 78 -3.54 -1.46 11.06
C TRP A 78 -2.40 -0.57 11.56
N ASP A 79 -1.19 -0.77 11.02
CA ASP A 79 -0.01 0.05 11.32
C ASP A 79 0.06 1.28 10.43
N THR A 80 -0.06 1.09 9.11
CA THR A 80 0.35 2.09 8.11
C THR A 80 -0.70 3.16 7.83
N TYR A 81 -1.99 2.91 8.13
CA TYR A 81 -3.06 3.88 7.90
C TYR A 81 -2.90 5.15 8.72
N ARG A 82 -2.24 5.07 9.89
CA ARG A 82 -2.13 6.17 10.86
C ARG A 82 -1.23 7.30 10.38
N ALA A 83 -0.09 6.95 9.79
CA ALA A 83 0.93 7.93 9.44
C ALA A 83 1.59 7.67 8.09
N GLU A 84 1.92 6.42 7.74
CA GLU A 84 2.69 6.11 6.54
C GLU A 84 1.95 6.48 5.26
N HIS A 85 0.72 6.00 5.04
CA HIS A 85 -0.06 6.39 3.86
C HIS A 85 -0.38 7.89 3.80
N PRO A 86 -0.80 8.56 4.91
CA PRO A 86 -0.91 10.02 4.94
C PRO A 86 0.40 10.75 4.60
N PHE A 87 1.54 10.26 5.07
CA PHE A 87 2.85 10.79 4.72
C PHE A 87 3.18 10.59 3.24
N LEU A 88 2.95 9.40 2.70
CA LEU A 88 3.18 9.08 1.28
C LEU A 88 2.29 9.93 0.36
N ASN A 89 1.07 10.26 0.77
CA ASN A 89 0.21 11.20 0.03
C ASN A 89 0.87 12.58 -0.17
N LEU A 90 1.72 12.99 0.76
CA LEU A 90 2.42 14.28 0.68
C LEU A 90 3.73 14.19 -0.11
N VAL A 91 4.49 13.11 0.09
CA VAL A 91 5.89 13.04 -0.39
C VAL A 91 6.07 12.17 -1.63
N LYS A 92 5.22 11.18 -1.82
CA LYS A 92 5.25 10.22 -2.94
C LYS A 92 3.82 9.90 -3.43
N PRO A 93 3.04 10.93 -3.84
CA PRO A 93 1.63 10.73 -4.18
C PRO A 93 1.41 9.68 -5.27
N GLY A 94 2.25 9.64 -6.31
CA GLY A 94 2.16 8.62 -7.36
C GLY A 94 2.34 7.19 -6.83
N ARG A 95 3.30 6.98 -5.92
CA ARG A 95 3.49 5.67 -5.28
C ARG A 95 2.28 5.27 -4.44
N ASN A 96 1.72 6.21 -3.68
CA ASN A 96 0.54 5.90 -2.87
C ASN A 96 -0.72 5.69 -3.72
N ALA A 97 -0.84 6.38 -4.87
CA ALA A 97 -1.91 6.11 -5.83
C ALA A 97 -1.83 4.66 -6.38
N ASP A 98 -0.63 4.20 -6.71
CA ASP A 98 -0.39 2.81 -7.14
C ASP A 98 -0.71 1.79 -6.03
N MET A 99 -0.40 2.12 -4.77
CA MET A 99 -0.78 1.29 -3.62
C MET A 99 -2.30 1.23 -3.44
N VAL A 100 -3.00 2.34 -3.59
CA VAL A 100 -4.48 2.40 -3.55
C VAL A 100 -5.07 1.55 -4.67
N GLU A 101 -4.56 1.67 -5.90
CA GLU A 101 -4.98 0.82 -7.02
C GLU A 101 -4.75 -0.66 -6.70
N SER A 102 -3.59 -1.00 -6.13
CA SER A 102 -3.28 -2.38 -5.70
C SER A 102 -4.28 -2.90 -4.67
N MET A 103 -4.72 -2.06 -3.73
CA MET A 103 -5.75 -2.44 -2.74
C MET A 103 -7.11 -2.68 -3.39
N ILE A 104 -7.48 -1.87 -4.39
CA ILE A 104 -8.72 -2.06 -5.15
C ILE A 104 -8.65 -3.35 -5.98
N LYS A 105 -7.52 -3.62 -6.65
CA LYS A 105 -7.33 -4.90 -7.37
C LYS A 105 -7.37 -6.10 -6.42
N HIS A 106 -6.86 -5.95 -5.20
CA HIS A 106 -7.00 -6.98 -4.17
C HIS A 106 -8.49 -7.29 -3.88
N GLU A 107 -9.32 -6.28 -3.67
CA GLU A 107 -10.77 -6.44 -3.47
C GLU A 107 -11.42 -7.16 -4.66
N GLN A 108 -11.16 -6.69 -5.87
CA GLN A 108 -11.75 -7.22 -7.10
C GLN A 108 -11.33 -8.67 -7.41
N GLN A 109 -10.13 -9.05 -7.05
CA GLN A 109 -9.56 -10.38 -7.30
C GLN A 109 -9.74 -11.34 -6.11
N SER A 110 -10.18 -10.82 -4.96
CA SER A 110 -10.43 -11.64 -3.78
C SER A 110 -11.80 -12.30 -3.85
N VAL A 111 -11.88 -13.59 -3.52
CA VAL A 111 -13.16 -14.29 -3.29
C VAL A 111 -13.96 -13.69 -2.14
N HIS A 112 -13.33 -12.86 -1.33
CA HIS A 112 -13.94 -12.20 -0.18
C HIS A 112 -14.59 -10.86 -0.55
N GLY A 113 -14.22 -10.23 -1.69
CA GLY A 113 -14.74 -8.91 -2.09
C GLY A 113 -14.46 -7.84 -1.04
N MET A 114 -13.27 -7.87 -0.45
CA MET A 114 -12.83 -6.92 0.57
C MET A 114 -11.49 -6.31 0.20
N LEU A 115 -11.32 -5.04 0.54
CA LEU A 115 -10.01 -4.40 0.59
C LEU A 115 -9.08 -5.15 1.56
N PRO A 116 -7.75 -5.07 1.39
CA PRO A 116 -6.84 -5.81 2.24
C PRO A 116 -6.94 -5.41 3.71
N ILE A 117 -6.78 -6.38 4.58
CA ILE A 117 -6.56 -6.20 6.02
C ILE A 117 -5.07 -6.30 6.31
N TRP A 118 -4.49 -7.44 5.97
CA TRP A 118 -3.06 -7.71 6.06
C TRP A 118 -2.62 -8.66 4.94
N SER A 119 -2.55 -8.15 3.71
CA SER A 119 -2.23 -8.98 2.54
C SER A 119 -0.74 -9.22 2.39
N LEU A 120 -0.38 -10.44 1.96
CA LEU A 120 0.98 -10.88 1.73
C LEU A 120 1.06 -11.79 0.50
N MET A 121 1.73 -11.31 -0.56
CA MET A 121 2.07 -12.08 -1.76
C MET A 121 0.89 -12.88 -2.34
N GLY A 122 -0.21 -12.22 -2.64
CA GLY A 122 -1.41 -12.83 -3.22
C GLY A 122 -2.22 -13.69 -2.23
N ASN A 123 -2.08 -13.45 -0.93
CA ASN A 123 -2.90 -14.07 0.12
C ASN A 123 -3.31 -13.01 1.14
N GLU A 124 -4.50 -13.17 1.72
CA GLU A 124 -4.94 -12.39 2.87
C GLU A 124 -4.71 -13.19 4.15
N ASN A 125 -4.06 -12.59 5.14
CA ASN A 125 -3.71 -13.25 6.40
C ASN A 125 -4.72 -13.01 7.52
N TRP A 126 -5.60 -12.03 7.37
CA TRP A 126 -6.58 -11.64 8.40
C TRP A 126 -5.92 -11.25 9.73
N CYS A 127 -4.67 -10.83 9.69
CA CYS A 127 -3.96 -10.40 10.87
C CYS A 127 -4.40 -8.99 11.26
N MET A 128 -4.55 -8.74 12.55
CA MET A 128 -5.07 -7.50 13.13
C MET A 128 -6.57 -7.28 12.84
N SER A 129 -7.16 -6.38 13.60
CA SER A 129 -8.58 -6.04 13.50
C SER A 129 -8.83 -4.84 12.60
N GLY A 130 -10.06 -4.66 12.16
CA GLY A 130 -10.56 -3.51 11.42
C GLY A 130 -10.29 -3.57 9.92
N TYR A 131 -10.88 -2.62 9.18
CA TYR A 131 -10.74 -2.50 7.73
C TYR A 131 -10.15 -1.12 7.37
N HIS A 132 -8.93 -0.89 7.81
CA HIS A 132 -8.24 0.42 7.72
C HIS A 132 -7.92 0.89 6.31
N ALA A 133 -7.95 -0.01 5.31
CA ALA A 133 -7.84 0.35 3.90
C ALA A 133 -8.89 1.39 3.49
N VAL A 134 -10.10 1.34 4.06
CA VAL A 134 -11.15 2.33 3.82
C VAL A 134 -10.67 3.75 4.17
N SER A 135 -9.97 3.90 5.30
CA SER A 135 -9.40 5.19 5.70
C SER A 135 -8.29 5.66 4.75
N VAL A 136 -7.46 4.72 4.27
CA VAL A 136 -6.38 5.03 3.33
C VAL A 136 -6.94 5.52 1.99
N LEU A 137 -7.93 4.82 1.43
CA LEU A 137 -8.58 5.23 0.18
C LEU A 137 -9.27 6.58 0.33
N ALA A 138 -10.03 6.78 1.41
CA ALA A 138 -10.73 8.04 1.67
C ALA A 138 -9.76 9.22 1.79
N ASP A 139 -8.63 9.05 2.47
CA ASP A 139 -7.59 10.08 2.59
C ASP A 139 -6.93 10.40 1.25
N ALA A 140 -6.59 9.40 0.45
CA ALA A 140 -6.01 9.57 -0.88
C ALA A 140 -6.95 10.31 -1.85
N ILE A 141 -8.25 9.97 -1.84
CA ILE A 141 -9.27 10.66 -2.64
C ILE A 141 -9.43 12.11 -2.18
N THR A 142 -9.56 12.33 -0.88
CA THR A 142 -9.78 13.68 -0.32
C THR A 142 -8.63 14.62 -0.61
N LYS A 143 -7.41 14.09 -0.69
CA LYS A 143 -6.18 14.83 -1.04
C LYS A 143 -5.94 14.93 -2.55
N GLY A 144 -6.80 14.35 -3.38
CA GLY A 144 -6.65 14.38 -4.85
C GLY A 144 -5.50 13.50 -5.37
N VAL A 145 -5.02 12.55 -4.57
CA VAL A 145 -3.96 11.61 -4.93
C VAL A 145 -4.51 10.48 -5.81
N PHE A 146 -5.74 10.05 -5.55
CA PHE A 146 -6.42 9.02 -6.33
C PHE A 146 -7.70 9.60 -6.96
N SER A 147 -7.89 9.38 -8.26
CA SER A 147 -8.95 10.05 -9.03
C SER A 147 -10.15 9.18 -9.38
N ASN A 148 -10.01 7.85 -9.36
CA ASN A 148 -11.13 6.94 -9.67
C ASN A 148 -12.01 6.75 -8.42
N VAL A 149 -12.79 7.80 -8.13
CA VAL A 149 -13.61 7.89 -6.90
C VAL A 149 -14.69 6.81 -6.87
N ASP A 150 -15.32 6.53 -8.00
CA ASP A 150 -16.44 5.56 -8.07
C ASP A 150 -15.98 4.13 -7.76
N GLU A 151 -14.83 3.73 -8.30
CA GLU A 151 -14.26 2.40 -8.06
C GLU A 151 -13.80 2.26 -6.60
N ALA A 152 -13.13 3.28 -6.08
CA ALA A 152 -12.71 3.30 -4.69
C ALA A 152 -13.91 3.28 -3.72
N LEU A 153 -14.95 4.05 -4.00
CA LEU A 153 -16.18 4.06 -3.18
C LEU A 153 -16.86 2.69 -3.20
N ALA A 154 -16.94 2.05 -4.37
CA ALA A 154 -17.52 0.71 -4.49
C ALA A 154 -16.73 -0.30 -3.62
N ALA A 155 -15.40 -0.29 -3.66
CA ALA A 155 -14.55 -1.15 -2.86
C ALA A 155 -14.68 -0.87 -1.34
N MET A 156 -14.77 0.40 -0.95
CA MET A 156 -15.00 0.79 0.45
C MET A 156 -16.36 0.31 0.96
N VAL A 157 -17.42 0.46 0.17
CA VAL A 157 -18.78 0.01 0.52
C VAL A 157 -18.82 -1.51 0.60
N SER A 158 -18.25 -2.22 -0.39
CA SER A 158 -18.12 -3.68 -0.38
C SER A 158 -17.49 -4.15 0.93
N THR A 159 -16.32 -3.62 1.26
CA THR A 159 -15.58 -3.95 2.48
C THR A 159 -16.37 -3.69 3.76
N SER A 160 -17.08 -2.56 3.82
CA SER A 160 -17.81 -2.12 5.02
C SER A 160 -19.13 -2.86 5.25
N THR A 161 -19.57 -3.69 4.31
CA THR A 161 -20.87 -4.37 4.36
C THR A 161 -20.81 -5.89 4.27
N VAL A 162 -19.61 -6.48 4.25
CA VAL A 162 -19.47 -7.95 4.26
C VAL A 162 -19.99 -8.54 5.57
N PRO A 163 -20.90 -9.53 5.52
CA PRO A 163 -21.57 -10.01 6.73
C PRO A 163 -20.75 -11.01 7.56
N TYR A 164 -19.63 -11.47 7.06
CA TYR A 164 -18.84 -12.55 7.68
C TYR A 164 -17.53 -12.08 8.34
N TYR A 165 -17.28 -10.76 8.36
CA TYR A 165 -16.06 -10.21 8.94
C TYR A 165 -16.37 -9.40 10.21
N GLU A 166 -15.66 -9.70 11.30
CA GLU A 166 -15.60 -8.96 12.58
C GLU A 166 -16.90 -8.32 13.07
N GLY A 167 -18.03 -9.06 13.01
CA GLY A 167 -19.30 -8.60 13.55
C GLY A 167 -20.00 -7.54 12.70
N ILE A 168 -19.56 -7.28 11.46
CA ILE A 168 -20.23 -6.29 10.57
C ILE A 168 -21.71 -6.61 10.38
N ALA A 169 -22.08 -7.91 10.27
CA ALA A 169 -23.49 -8.29 10.17
C ALA A 169 -24.32 -7.87 11.37
N ASP A 170 -23.78 -8.04 12.58
CA ASP A 170 -24.44 -7.64 13.82
C ASP A 170 -24.50 -6.11 13.91
N TYR A 171 -23.42 -5.42 13.55
CA TYR A 171 -23.41 -3.96 13.50
C TYR A 171 -24.47 -3.40 12.53
N MET A 172 -24.58 -3.96 11.32
CA MET A 172 -25.61 -3.53 10.36
C MET A 172 -27.02 -3.76 10.85
N LYS A 173 -27.24 -4.82 11.66
CA LYS A 173 -28.55 -5.18 12.18
C LYS A 173 -28.91 -4.43 13.46
N LEU A 174 -27.96 -4.25 14.35
CA LEU A 174 -28.17 -3.78 15.72
C LEU A 174 -27.71 -2.32 15.91
N GLY A 175 -26.79 -1.83 15.07
CA GLY A 175 -26.14 -0.52 15.22
C GLY A 175 -24.99 -0.49 16.23
N TYR A 176 -24.61 -1.65 16.76
CA TYR A 176 -23.46 -1.84 17.67
C TYR A 176 -22.91 -3.27 17.55
N ILE A 177 -21.70 -3.47 18.02
CA ILE A 177 -21.03 -4.77 18.16
C ILE A 177 -20.80 -5.04 19.64
#